data_e6fa0f7ef9876c866bddf1f13b2b1400
#
_entry.id   e6fa0f7ef9876c866bddf1f13b2b1400
#
_cell.length_a   1.000
_cell.length_b   1.000
_cell.length_c   1.000
_cell.angle_alpha   90.00
_cell.angle_beta   90.00
_cell.angle_gamma   90.00
#
_symmetry.space_group_name_H-M   'P 1'
#
loop_
_entity.id
_entity.type
_entity.pdbx_description
1 polymer ?
#
loop_
_entity_poly.entity_id
_entity_poly.type
_entity_poly.pdbx_seq_one_letter_code
_entity_poly.pdbx_strand_id
1 'polypeptide(L)'
;IPQWYYNLGEEATTPLSEIIGVYKHVHPEDRDYILKSIQQVKAGVIESFFKDLRITTAEGNKWTRINVIRNTMNDDPQKLDMICVNYDVTELKETEQRLIEAKERAEESDRLKSAFLANMSHEIRTPLNAIVGFSDLLAESDDREERFGYLKIVQENNELLLQLISDIL
;
A
#
# COMPACT_ATOMS: atom_id res chain seq x y z
N ILE A 1 -7.90 -22.31 -31.89
CA ILE A 1 -8.75 -21.92 -30.75
C ILE A 1 -7.92 -21.02 -29.89
N PRO A 2 -8.41 -19.84 -29.53
CA PRO A 2 -7.64 -18.92 -28.70
C PRO A 2 -7.33 -19.52 -27.33
N GLN A 3 -6.09 -19.41 -26.87
CA GLN A 3 -5.64 -19.94 -25.58
C GLN A 3 -6.47 -19.50 -24.38
N TRP A 4 -7.11 -18.34 -24.48
CA TRP A 4 -7.93 -17.78 -23.41
C TRP A 4 -9.19 -18.58 -23.09
N TYR A 5 -9.77 -19.38 -24.03
CA TYR A 5 -10.84 -20.32 -23.75
C TYR A 5 -10.44 -21.32 -22.66
N TYR A 6 -9.26 -21.89 -22.80
CA TYR A 6 -8.72 -22.82 -21.81
C TYR A 6 -8.45 -22.13 -20.47
N ASN A 7 -7.95 -20.92 -20.53
CA ASN A 7 -7.67 -20.16 -19.30
C ASN A 7 -8.95 -19.82 -18.51
N LEU A 8 -10.08 -19.69 -19.19
CA LEU A 8 -11.38 -19.48 -18.54
C LEU A 8 -12.07 -20.79 -18.13
N GLY A 9 -11.51 -21.95 -18.48
CA GLY A 9 -12.14 -23.26 -18.26
C GLY A 9 -13.33 -23.53 -19.18
N GLU A 10 -13.39 -22.87 -20.34
CA GLU A 10 -14.44 -23.02 -21.31
C GLU A 10 -14.08 -24.05 -22.40
N GLU A 11 -15.09 -24.79 -22.87
CA GLU A 11 -14.88 -25.68 -24.01
C GLU A 11 -14.70 -24.86 -25.30
N ALA A 12 -13.85 -25.37 -26.19
CA ALA A 12 -13.59 -24.77 -27.49
C ALA A 12 -14.84 -24.62 -28.40
N THR A 13 -15.88 -25.36 -28.07
CA THR A 13 -17.17 -25.35 -28.77
C THR A 13 -18.16 -24.33 -28.22
N THR A 14 -17.90 -23.75 -27.06
CA THR A 14 -18.77 -22.73 -26.46
C THR A 14 -18.79 -21.48 -27.35
N PRO A 15 -19.95 -21.00 -27.80
CA PRO A 15 -20.02 -19.80 -28.63
C PRO A 15 -19.41 -18.58 -27.90
N LEU A 16 -18.63 -17.79 -28.63
CA LEU A 16 -18.00 -16.60 -28.10
C LEU A 16 -19.03 -15.63 -27.50
N SER A 17 -20.23 -15.55 -28.08
CA SER A 17 -21.34 -14.75 -27.59
C SER A 17 -21.83 -15.15 -26.20
N GLU A 18 -21.71 -16.42 -25.83
CA GLU A 18 -22.10 -16.92 -24.50
C GLU A 18 -21.03 -16.58 -23.47
N ILE A 19 -19.75 -16.60 -23.85
CA ILE A 19 -18.64 -16.30 -22.95
C ILE A 19 -18.55 -14.79 -22.71
N ILE A 20 -18.57 -13.99 -23.77
CA ILE A 20 -18.45 -12.53 -23.70
C ILE A 20 -19.79 -11.89 -23.33
N GLY A 21 -20.90 -12.40 -23.86
CA GLY A 21 -22.22 -11.79 -23.70
C GLY A 21 -22.75 -11.79 -22.27
N VAL A 22 -22.34 -12.76 -21.46
CA VAL A 22 -22.79 -12.90 -20.05
C VAL A 22 -21.77 -12.38 -19.06
N TYR A 23 -20.53 -12.11 -19.48
CA TYR A 23 -19.43 -11.69 -18.61
C TYR A 23 -19.33 -12.50 -17.31
N LYS A 24 -19.69 -13.81 -17.39
CA LYS A 24 -19.80 -14.67 -16.22
C LYS A 24 -18.49 -14.82 -15.44
N HIS A 25 -17.37 -14.70 -16.15
CA HIS A 25 -16.05 -14.79 -15.56
C HIS A 25 -15.56 -13.46 -14.95
N VAL A 26 -16.23 -12.36 -15.22
CA VAL A 26 -15.87 -11.06 -14.66
C VAL A 26 -16.48 -10.90 -13.27
N HIS A 27 -15.71 -10.40 -12.34
CA HIS A 27 -16.19 -10.11 -10.98
C HIS A 27 -17.43 -9.20 -11.03
N PRO A 28 -18.46 -9.44 -10.21
CA PRO A 28 -19.73 -8.70 -10.27
C PRO A 28 -19.57 -7.17 -10.24
N GLU A 29 -18.69 -6.65 -9.41
CA GLU A 29 -18.45 -5.20 -9.30
C GLU A 29 -17.84 -4.59 -10.58
N ASP A 30 -17.16 -5.39 -11.39
CA ASP A 30 -16.49 -4.91 -12.61
C ASP A 30 -17.40 -5.03 -13.85
N ARG A 31 -18.51 -5.80 -13.76
CA ARG A 31 -19.43 -6.06 -14.89
C ARG A 31 -20.12 -4.81 -15.41
N ASP A 32 -20.66 -3.99 -14.52
CA ASP A 32 -21.41 -2.80 -14.90
C ASP A 32 -20.55 -1.79 -15.65
N TYR A 33 -19.29 -1.66 -15.23
CA TYR A 33 -18.34 -0.80 -15.93
C TYR A 33 -18.10 -1.26 -17.36
N ILE A 34 -17.87 -2.57 -17.57
CA ILE A 34 -17.62 -3.12 -18.91
C ILE A 34 -18.83 -2.96 -19.80
N LEU A 35 -20.02 -3.33 -19.32
CA LEU A 35 -21.25 -3.23 -20.09
C LEU A 35 -21.50 -1.78 -20.55
N LYS A 36 -21.35 -0.83 -19.64
CA LYS A 36 -21.50 0.59 -19.94
C LYS A 36 -20.45 1.07 -20.94
N SER A 37 -19.18 0.70 -20.75
CA SER A 37 -18.09 1.13 -21.63
C SER A 37 -18.24 0.54 -23.04
N ILE A 38 -18.62 -0.72 -23.17
CA ILE A 38 -18.90 -1.33 -24.48
C ILE A 38 -20.09 -0.64 -25.18
N GLN A 39 -21.14 -0.30 -24.45
CA GLN A 39 -22.26 0.46 -25.03
C GLN A 39 -21.82 1.83 -25.53
N GLN A 40 -20.94 2.52 -24.79
CA GLN A 40 -20.40 3.80 -25.23
C GLN A 40 -19.51 3.70 -26.47
N VAL A 41 -18.68 2.65 -26.58
CA VAL A 41 -17.92 2.37 -27.81
C VAL A 41 -18.86 2.07 -28.99
N LYS A 42 -19.90 1.25 -28.74
CA LYS A 42 -20.92 0.94 -29.76
C LYS A 42 -21.64 2.19 -30.26
N ALA A 43 -22.01 3.08 -29.37
CA ALA A 43 -22.68 4.34 -29.69
C ALA A 43 -21.74 5.38 -30.30
N GLY A 44 -20.41 5.12 -30.38
CA GLY A 44 -19.43 6.09 -30.87
C GLY A 44 -19.18 7.25 -29.91
N VAL A 45 -19.58 7.13 -28.66
CA VAL A 45 -19.36 8.14 -27.62
C VAL A 45 -17.89 8.17 -27.19
N ILE A 46 -17.26 6.98 -27.14
CA ILE A 46 -15.82 6.81 -26.91
C ILE A 46 -15.22 5.91 -27.98
N GLU A 47 -13.97 6.15 -28.35
CA GLU A 47 -13.28 5.33 -29.37
C GLU A 47 -12.59 4.11 -28.77
N SER A 48 -12.19 4.19 -27.50
CA SER A 48 -11.50 3.12 -26.81
C SER A 48 -11.67 3.23 -25.30
N PHE A 49 -11.45 2.13 -24.61
CA PHE A 49 -11.24 2.12 -23.15
C PHE A 49 -10.30 0.99 -22.76
N PHE A 50 -9.68 1.13 -21.60
CA PHE A 50 -8.94 0.05 -20.96
C PHE A 50 -9.31 -0.04 -19.48
N LYS A 51 -9.23 -1.25 -18.92
CA LYS A 51 -9.51 -1.49 -17.50
C LYS A 51 -8.84 -2.76 -17.03
N ASP A 52 -8.31 -2.74 -15.82
CA ASP A 52 -7.92 -3.95 -15.11
C ASP A 52 -9.16 -4.55 -14.44
N LEU A 53 -9.42 -5.81 -14.70
CA LEU A 53 -10.59 -6.54 -14.26
C LEU A 53 -10.20 -7.75 -13.46
N ARG A 54 -11.01 -8.07 -12.49
CA ARG A 54 -10.94 -9.35 -11.79
C ARG A 54 -11.74 -10.38 -12.59
N ILE A 55 -11.08 -11.46 -12.93
CA ILE A 55 -11.72 -12.58 -13.61
C ILE A 55 -11.55 -13.88 -12.82
N THR A 56 -12.54 -14.75 -12.92
CA THR A 56 -12.46 -16.10 -12.39
C THR A 56 -12.09 -17.04 -13.53
N THR A 57 -11.00 -17.77 -13.35
CA THR A 57 -10.50 -18.76 -14.31
C THR A 57 -10.54 -20.17 -13.72
N ALA A 58 -10.23 -21.19 -14.52
CA ALA A 58 -10.09 -22.57 -14.04
C ALA A 58 -9.00 -22.71 -12.94
N GLU A 59 -7.99 -21.85 -12.94
CA GLU A 59 -6.87 -21.84 -12.00
C GLU A 59 -7.12 -20.92 -10.78
N GLY A 60 -8.26 -20.22 -10.74
CA GLY A 60 -8.62 -19.29 -9.68
C GLY A 60 -8.85 -17.86 -10.17
N ASN A 61 -8.84 -16.91 -9.24
CA ASN A 61 -9.03 -15.50 -9.56
C ASN A 61 -7.75 -14.89 -10.11
N LYS A 62 -7.87 -14.18 -11.23
CA LYS A 62 -6.78 -13.48 -11.91
C LYS A 62 -7.16 -12.04 -12.22
N TRP A 63 -6.15 -11.22 -12.47
CA TRP A 63 -6.32 -9.88 -13.00
C TRP A 63 -6.03 -9.86 -14.49
N THR A 64 -6.96 -9.34 -15.26
CA THR A 64 -6.80 -9.17 -16.72
C THR A 64 -6.97 -7.70 -17.06
N ARG A 65 -6.01 -7.14 -17.80
CA ARG A 65 -6.17 -5.83 -18.45
C ARG A 65 -6.82 -6.04 -19.79
N ILE A 66 -8.01 -5.49 -19.96
CA ILE A 66 -8.66 -5.40 -21.26
C ILE A 66 -8.40 -4.05 -21.89
N ASN A 67 -8.16 -4.07 -23.20
CA ASN A 67 -8.07 -2.86 -24.03
C ASN A 67 -9.00 -3.07 -25.21
N VAL A 68 -10.02 -2.22 -25.31
CA VAL A 68 -11.04 -2.28 -26.36
C VAL A 68 -10.95 -1.02 -27.21
N ILE A 69 -10.83 -1.20 -28.53
CA ILE A 69 -10.69 -0.12 -29.49
C ILE A 69 -11.74 -0.34 -30.58
N ARG A 70 -12.45 0.71 -30.93
CA ARG A 70 -13.35 0.69 -32.09
C ARG A 70 -12.53 0.58 -33.36
N ASN A 71 -12.84 -0.41 -34.21
CA ASN A 71 -12.25 -0.50 -35.54
C ASN A 71 -13.03 0.40 -36.51
N THR A 72 -12.38 1.45 -37.00
CA THR A 72 -12.98 2.39 -37.97
C THR A 72 -12.63 2.08 -39.44
N MET A 73 -11.90 0.94 -39.64
CA MET A 73 -11.49 0.55 -41.02
C MET A 73 -12.59 -0.19 -41.80
N ASN A 74 -13.74 -0.43 -41.20
CA ASN A 74 -14.84 -1.11 -41.87
C ASN A 74 -15.83 -0.06 -42.39
N ASP A 75 -16.01 -0.02 -43.72
CA ASP A 75 -16.90 0.93 -44.39
C ASP A 75 -18.40 0.60 -44.23
N ASP A 76 -18.74 -0.48 -43.52
CA ASP A 76 -20.13 -0.88 -43.27
C ASP A 76 -20.64 -0.25 -41.96
N PRO A 77 -21.51 0.75 -41.99
CA PRO A 77 -22.05 1.42 -40.81
C PRO A 77 -22.88 0.50 -39.90
N GLN A 78 -23.29 -0.67 -40.42
CA GLN A 78 -24.09 -1.65 -39.65
C GLN A 78 -23.23 -2.72 -38.97
N LYS A 79 -21.93 -2.79 -39.31
CA LYS A 79 -20.98 -3.71 -38.67
C LYS A 79 -20.09 -2.95 -37.72
N LEU A 80 -20.32 -3.14 -36.45
CA LEU A 80 -19.42 -2.68 -35.42
C LEU A 80 -18.27 -3.69 -35.26
N ASP A 81 -17.07 -3.29 -35.66
CA ASP A 81 -15.85 -4.03 -35.37
C ASP A 81 -15.15 -3.40 -34.16
N MET A 82 -14.83 -4.27 -33.20
CA MET A 82 -14.00 -3.90 -32.06
C MET A 82 -12.79 -4.82 -31.98
N ILE A 83 -11.64 -4.24 -31.73
CA ILE A 83 -10.42 -5.00 -31.41
C ILE A 83 -10.31 -5.02 -29.89
N CYS A 84 -10.26 -6.23 -29.32
CA CYS A 84 -10.07 -6.41 -27.90
C CYS A 84 -8.76 -7.17 -27.66
N VAL A 85 -7.88 -6.58 -26.86
CA VAL A 85 -6.62 -7.21 -26.45
C VAL A 85 -6.61 -7.38 -24.93
N ASN A 86 -6.32 -8.60 -24.50
CA ASN A 86 -6.31 -8.95 -23.09
C ASN A 86 -4.92 -9.37 -22.65
N TYR A 87 -4.51 -8.88 -21.50
CA TYR A 87 -3.23 -9.23 -20.86
C TYR A 87 -3.50 -9.77 -19.45
N ASP A 88 -2.84 -10.86 -19.08
CA ASP A 88 -2.76 -11.27 -17.70
C ASP A 88 -1.81 -10.28 -16.96
N VAL A 89 -2.35 -9.60 -15.97
CA VAL A 89 -1.63 -8.62 -15.14
C VAL A 89 -1.62 -9.03 -13.67
N THR A 90 -1.89 -10.30 -13.39
CA THR A 90 -1.97 -10.84 -12.02
C THR A 90 -0.67 -10.63 -11.26
N GLU A 91 0.47 -11.04 -11.83
CA GLU A 91 1.78 -10.88 -11.22
C GLU A 91 2.13 -9.40 -10.98
N LEU A 92 1.75 -8.53 -11.92
CA LEU A 92 1.93 -7.08 -11.77
C LEU A 92 1.13 -6.55 -10.59
N LYS A 93 -0.15 -6.94 -10.48
CA LYS A 93 -1.03 -6.50 -9.37
C LYS A 93 -0.59 -7.04 -8.01
N GLU A 94 -0.15 -8.29 -7.96
CA GLU A 94 0.39 -8.86 -6.73
C GLU A 94 1.70 -8.19 -6.30
N THR A 95 2.54 -7.82 -7.27
CA THR A 95 3.80 -7.12 -6.99
C THR A 95 3.52 -5.70 -6.52
N GLU A 96 2.59 -4.98 -7.17
CA GLU A 96 2.13 -3.65 -6.76
C GLU A 96 1.61 -3.67 -5.31
N GLN A 97 0.77 -4.66 -4.98
CA GLN A 97 0.22 -4.81 -3.63
C GLN A 97 1.32 -5.09 -2.59
N ARG A 98 2.26 -6.00 -2.90
CA ARG A 98 3.40 -6.30 -2.02
C ARG A 98 4.29 -5.08 -1.77
N LEU A 99 4.49 -4.24 -2.81
CA LEU A 99 5.26 -3.00 -2.68
C LEU A 99 4.55 -1.97 -1.79
N ILE A 100 3.22 -1.84 -1.93
CA ILE A 100 2.41 -0.96 -1.07
C ILE A 100 2.54 -1.39 0.38
N GLU A 101 2.33 -2.68 0.68
CA GLU A 101 2.43 -3.22 2.04
C GLU A 101 3.85 -3.10 2.63
N ALA A 102 4.89 -3.29 1.81
CA ALA A 102 6.26 -3.11 2.25
C ALA A 102 6.58 -1.64 2.57
N LYS A 103 6.07 -0.72 1.74
CA LYS A 103 6.20 0.72 1.96
C LYS A 103 5.52 1.15 3.25
N GLU A 104 4.26 0.75 3.46
CA GLU A 104 3.51 1.09 4.68
C GLU A 104 4.21 0.59 5.95
N ARG A 105 4.74 -0.64 5.92
CA ARG A 105 5.52 -1.19 7.05
C ARG A 105 6.81 -0.42 7.29
N ALA A 106 7.50 0.01 6.23
CA ALA A 106 8.72 0.81 6.37
C ALA A 106 8.41 2.21 6.94
N GLU A 107 7.38 2.89 6.45
CA GLU A 107 6.94 4.20 6.94
C GLU A 107 6.52 4.15 8.41
N GLU A 108 5.78 3.11 8.81
CA GLU A 108 5.39 2.92 10.21
C GLU A 108 6.59 2.64 11.12
N SER A 109 7.55 1.82 10.66
CA SER A 109 8.80 1.57 11.38
C SER A 109 9.61 2.85 11.59
N ASP A 110 9.73 3.69 10.55
CA ASP A 110 10.45 4.96 10.63
C ASP A 110 9.74 5.96 11.56
N ARG A 111 8.40 5.99 11.54
CA ARG A 111 7.59 6.80 12.45
C ARG A 111 7.81 6.39 13.90
N LEU A 112 7.75 5.09 14.20
CA LEU A 112 7.97 4.55 15.54
C LEU A 112 9.38 4.83 16.04
N LYS A 113 10.40 4.65 15.17
CA LYS A 113 11.79 4.94 15.49
C LYS A 113 12.01 6.43 15.79
N SER A 114 11.40 7.32 15.00
CA SER A 114 11.50 8.77 15.22
C SER A 114 10.83 9.20 16.52
N ALA A 115 9.63 8.66 16.82
CA ALA A 115 8.93 8.92 18.07
C ALA A 115 9.73 8.39 19.28
N PHE A 116 10.30 7.20 19.16
CA PHE A 116 11.16 6.62 20.19
C PHE A 116 12.38 7.50 20.48
N LEU A 117 13.11 7.93 19.44
CA LEU A 117 14.29 8.80 19.60
C LEU A 117 13.93 10.17 20.22
N ALA A 118 12.78 10.75 19.82
CA ALA A 118 12.31 12.00 20.40
C ALA A 118 11.99 11.84 21.90
N ASN A 119 11.27 10.78 22.27
CA ASN A 119 10.93 10.48 23.66
C ASN A 119 12.21 10.22 24.49
N MET A 120 13.11 9.39 23.98
CA MET A 120 14.39 9.10 24.65
C MET A 120 15.24 10.37 24.86
N SER A 121 15.25 11.26 23.87
CA SER A 121 15.96 12.54 24.00
C SER A 121 15.39 13.40 25.14
N HIS A 122 14.08 13.39 25.34
CA HIS A 122 13.43 14.08 26.46
C HIS A 122 13.72 13.40 27.80
N GLU A 123 13.59 12.07 27.87
CA GLU A 123 13.82 11.30 29.08
C GLU A 123 15.28 11.39 29.57
N ILE A 124 16.26 11.49 28.65
CA ILE A 124 17.67 11.68 28.96
C ILE A 124 17.97 13.13 29.37
N ARG A 125 17.35 14.11 28.71
CA ARG A 125 17.64 15.53 28.95
C ARG A 125 17.25 15.97 30.35
N THR A 126 16.15 15.49 30.89
CA THR A 126 15.62 15.88 32.21
C THR A 126 16.60 15.55 33.32
N PRO A 127 17.04 14.31 33.55
CA PRO A 127 18.02 13.98 34.59
C PRO A 127 19.38 14.63 34.32
N LEU A 128 19.81 14.76 33.05
CA LEU A 128 21.06 15.41 32.70
C LEU A 128 21.08 16.89 33.11
N ASN A 129 20.01 17.64 32.83
CA ASN A 129 19.87 19.02 33.23
C ASN A 129 19.86 19.16 34.78
N ALA A 130 19.22 18.23 35.47
CA ALA A 130 19.27 18.23 36.94
C ALA A 130 20.70 17.98 37.47
N ILE A 131 21.43 17.01 36.91
CA ILE A 131 22.81 16.73 37.25
C ILE A 131 23.69 18.00 37.06
N VAL A 132 23.57 18.62 35.89
CA VAL A 132 24.35 19.84 35.58
C VAL A 132 24.00 20.99 36.54
N GLY A 133 22.70 21.35 36.65
CA GLY A 133 22.27 22.47 37.48
C GLY A 133 22.58 22.31 38.95
N PHE A 134 22.34 21.10 39.51
CA PHE A 134 22.68 20.86 40.94
C PHE A 134 24.19 20.69 41.18
N SER A 135 24.98 20.30 40.18
CA SER A 135 26.44 20.31 40.28
C SER A 135 27.00 21.75 40.35
N ASP A 136 26.42 22.68 39.58
CA ASP A 136 26.78 24.10 39.64
C ASP A 136 26.46 24.69 41.04
N LEU A 137 25.25 24.45 41.54
CA LEU A 137 24.84 24.86 42.89
C LEU A 137 25.73 24.24 43.99
N LEU A 138 26.12 22.98 43.84
CA LEU A 138 27.02 22.28 44.74
C LEU A 138 28.42 22.96 44.79
N ALA A 139 28.88 23.51 43.66
CA ALA A 139 30.16 24.20 43.56
C ALA A 139 30.10 25.59 44.18
N GLU A 140 28.94 26.27 44.13
CA GLU A 140 28.77 27.66 44.62
C GLU A 140 28.37 27.75 46.09
N SER A 141 27.74 26.74 46.68
CA SER A 141 27.25 26.77 48.06
C SER A 141 28.37 26.48 49.05
N ASP A 142 28.48 27.31 50.07
CA ASP A 142 29.35 27.07 51.26
C ASP A 142 28.63 26.34 52.39
N ASP A 143 27.31 26.22 52.32
CA ASP A 143 26.49 25.53 53.33
C ASP A 143 26.60 24.03 53.22
N ARG A 144 26.94 23.35 54.31
CA ARG A 144 27.14 21.91 54.34
C ARG A 144 25.84 21.09 54.14
N GLU A 145 24.72 21.58 54.67
CA GLU A 145 23.44 20.90 54.53
C GLU A 145 22.88 21.03 53.10
N GLU A 146 22.97 22.20 52.51
CA GLU A 146 22.62 22.43 51.12
C GLU A 146 23.46 21.57 50.18
N ARG A 147 24.78 21.56 50.37
CA ARG A 147 25.72 20.72 49.57
C ARG A 147 25.32 19.24 49.62
N PHE A 148 24.97 18.75 50.81
CA PHE A 148 24.53 17.33 50.95
C PHE A 148 23.21 17.06 50.21
N GLY A 149 22.27 18.00 50.25
CA GLY A 149 21.03 17.95 49.51
C GLY A 149 21.24 17.90 47.99
N TYR A 150 22.09 18.80 47.47
CA TYR A 150 22.41 18.85 46.04
C TYR A 150 23.12 17.58 45.56
N LEU A 151 24.08 17.06 46.33
CA LEU A 151 24.79 15.84 46.04
C LEU A 151 23.82 14.63 45.92
N LYS A 152 22.84 14.54 46.81
CA LYS A 152 21.81 13.48 46.75
C LYS A 152 20.99 13.56 45.47
N ILE A 153 20.55 14.76 45.06
CA ILE A 153 19.78 14.94 43.83
C ILE A 153 20.63 14.56 42.62
N VAL A 154 21.91 14.90 42.56
CA VAL A 154 22.84 14.51 41.50
C VAL A 154 22.95 12.98 41.43
N GLN A 155 23.10 12.30 42.57
CA GLN A 155 23.21 10.84 42.60
C GLN A 155 21.93 10.14 42.14
N GLU A 156 20.76 10.57 42.62
CA GLU A 156 19.47 10.02 42.23
C GLU A 156 19.22 10.15 40.70
N ASN A 157 19.57 11.33 40.13
CA ASN A 157 19.41 11.53 38.67
C ASN A 157 20.44 10.76 37.85
N ASN A 158 21.63 10.52 38.38
CA ASN A 158 22.62 9.67 37.73
C ASN A 158 22.18 8.20 37.69
N GLU A 159 21.61 7.68 38.79
CA GLU A 159 21.05 6.32 38.82
C GLU A 159 19.91 6.19 37.84
N LEU A 160 18.99 7.18 37.79
CA LEU A 160 17.90 7.19 36.81
C LEU A 160 18.42 7.17 35.37
N LEU A 161 19.46 7.95 35.06
CA LEU A 161 20.04 7.98 33.72
C LEU A 161 20.69 6.63 33.35
N LEU A 162 21.39 5.98 34.27
CA LEU A 162 21.98 4.67 34.07
C LEU A 162 20.90 3.60 33.81
N GLN A 163 19.77 3.66 34.54
CA GLN A 163 18.64 2.77 34.31
C GLN A 163 18.03 2.97 32.93
N LEU A 164 17.78 4.23 32.52
CA LEU A 164 17.26 4.53 31.19
C LEU A 164 18.16 4.00 30.07
N ILE A 165 19.47 4.13 30.22
CA ILE A 165 20.43 3.58 29.25
C ILE A 165 20.39 2.06 29.21
N SER A 166 20.25 1.41 30.37
CA SER A 166 20.14 -0.05 30.46
C SER A 166 18.86 -0.58 29.83
N ASP A 167 17.76 0.16 29.92
CA ASP A 167 16.46 -0.24 29.35
C ASP A 167 16.42 -0.06 27.81
N ILE A 168 17.35 0.71 27.24
CA ILE A 168 17.49 0.96 25.78
C ILE A 168 18.38 -0.09 25.10
N LEU A 169 19.37 -0.64 25.81
CA LEU A 169 20.36 -1.60 25.29
C LEU A 169 19.87 -3.04 25.38
#